data_745a4a7e493cf4fba5a3aae0963478d3
#
_entry.id   745a4a7e493cf4fba5a3aae0963478d3
#
_cell.length_a   1.000
_cell.length_b   1.000
_cell.length_c   1.000
_cell.angle_alpha   90.00
_cell.angle_beta   90.00
_cell.angle_gamma   90.00
#
_symmetry.space_group_name_H-M   'P 1'
#
loop_
_entity.id
_entity.type
_entity.pdbx_description
1 polymer ?
#
loop_
_entity_poly.entity_id
_entity_poly.type
_entity_poly.pdbx_seq_one_letter_code
_entity_poly.pdbx_strand_id
1 'polypeptide(L)'
;LVSLGAAPSRLVEVARDPAQVRGYVEVHIEQGPVLEAEGLALGVVTALTGIERHRVRVIGKAGHAGTTPMAGRRDALVGTAAMVVEVDRRLKAMEEMVGVVGQLSVRPGAVNVIPAEVTFTLELRSPDAEHRRAGRAELLAALEGIAREWGLEMDTTLAYEAEGVACADWLIEALEQACRQEDQPTRRLFSGAGHDGLAMHALTDIGMLFVRCRDGLSHHPDEAITAEDAEAATRVVMYLLEDLKPAPAGLKPSTPRRPGRAPIDAS
;
A
#
# COMPACT_ATOMS: atom_id res chain seq x y z
N LEU A 1 5.72 -20.70 17.32
CA LEU A 1 6.22 -21.64 16.30
C LEU A 1 6.96 -22.83 16.90
N VAL A 2 7.88 -22.62 17.85
CA VAL A 2 8.61 -23.71 18.53
C VAL A 2 7.64 -24.67 19.25
N SER A 3 6.58 -24.16 19.86
CA SER A 3 5.51 -24.94 20.49
C SER A 3 4.73 -25.84 19.53
N LEU A 4 4.83 -25.58 18.23
CA LEU A 4 4.25 -26.37 17.14
C LEU A 4 5.28 -27.29 16.46
N GLY A 5 6.44 -27.48 17.06
CA GLY A 5 7.50 -28.33 16.51
C GLY A 5 8.36 -27.67 15.44
N ALA A 6 8.21 -26.38 15.19
CA ALA A 6 9.08 -25.67 14.26
C ALA A 6 10.50 -25.46 14.87
N ALA A 7 11.52 -25.52 14.03
CA ALA A 7 12.90 -25.28 14.38
C ALA A 7 13.42 -24.01 13.65
N PRO A 8 13.19 -22.80 14.18
CA PRO A 8 13.59 -21.54 13.52
C PRO A 8 15.07 -21.45 13.18
N SER A 9 15.93 -22.11 13.96
CA SER A 9 17.38 -22.20 13.70
C SER A 9 17.73 -22.98 12.42
N ARG A 10 16.78 -23.75 11.88
CA ARG A 10 16.94 -24.55 10.66
C ARG A 10 16.31 -23.91 9.42
N LEU A 11 15.78 -22.68 9.51
CA LEU A 11 15.16 -22.00 8.36
C LEU A 11 16.09 -21.87 7.15
N VAL A 12 17.39 -21.75 7.38
CA VAL A 12 18.39 -21.71 6.31
C VAL A 12 18.38 -22.99 5.45
N GLU A 13 18.03 -24.15 6.03
CA GLU A 13 18.01 -25.44 5.33
C GLU A 13 16.87 -25.57 4.31
N VAL A 14 15.82 -24.74 4.44
CA VAL A 14 14.68 -24.71 3.51
C VAL A 14 14.76 -23.58 2.50
N ALA A 15 15.85 -22.78 2.54
CA ALA A 15 16.05 -21.71 1.57
C ALA A 15 16.16 -22.29 0.15
N ARG A 16 15.48 -21.64 -0.80
CA ARG A 16 15.57 -22.01 -2.21
C ARG A 16 16.79 -21.33 -2.84
N ASP A 17 17.44 -22.03 -3.75
CA ASP A 17 18.46 -21.43 -4.60
C ASP A 17 17.79 -20.56 -5.67
N PRO A 18 18.09 -19.24 -5.73
CA PRO A 18 17.53 -18.35 -6.75
C PRO A 18 17.72 -18.85 -8.18
N ALA A 19 18.83 -19.55 -8.45
CA ALA A 19 19.11 -20.10 -9.78
C ALA A 19 18.13 -21.21 -10.22
N GLN A 20 17.40 -21.80 -9.27
CA GLN A 20 16.40 -22.85 -9.52
C GLN A 20 14.97 -22.31 -9.62
N VAL A 21 14.77 -21.01 -9.36
CA VAL A 21 13.45 -20.36 -9.40
C VAL A 21 13.43 -19.41 -10.59
N ARG A 22 12.53 -19.67 -11.52
CA ARG A 22 12.42 -18.87 -12.75
C ARG A 22 11.68 -17.57 -12.54
N GLY A 23 10.66 -17.59 -11.71
CA GLY A 23 9.78 -16.47 -11.40
C GLY A 23 8.75 -16.89 -10.39
N TYR A 24 8.08 -15.92 -9.81
CA TYR A 24 6.95 -16.09 -8.90
C TYR A 24 5.73 -15.41 -9.51
N VAL A 25 4.64 -16.14 -9.64
CA VAL A 25 3.37 -15.59 -10.12
C VAL A 25 2.32 -15.79 -9.03
N GLU A 26 1.67 -14.71 -8.66
CA GLU A 26 0.60 -14.69 -7.66
C GLU A 26 -0.73 -14.35 -8.33
N VAL A 27 -1.76 -15.13 -8.05
CA VAL A 27 -3.14 -14.81 -8.42
C VAL A 27 -3.86 -14.35 -7.17
N HIS A 28 -4.44 -13.16 -7.23
CA HIS A 28 -5.09 -12.55 -6.07
C HIS A 28 -6.34 -11.79 -6.50
N ILE A 29 -7.29 -11.62 -5.60
CA ILE A 29 -8.41 -10.70 -5.84
C ILE A 29 -7.87 -9.26 -5.92
N GLU A 30 -8.53 -8.40 -6.70
CA GLU A 30 -8.13 -6.99 -6.86
C GLU A 30 -8.13 -6.23 -5.53
N GLN A 31 -9.02 -6.55 -4.62
CA GLN A 31 -9.29 -5.81 -3.39
C GLN A 31 -9.71 -4.35 -3.66
N GLY A 32 -10.23 -4.11 -4.85
CA GLY A 32 -10.64 -2.80 -5.35
C GLY A 32 -11.78 -2.92 -6.37
N PRO A 33 -12.40 -1.81 -6.75
CA PRO A 33 -13.61 -1.82 -7.59
C PRO A 33 -13.33 -1.63 -9.09
N VAL A 34 -12.06 -1.53 -9.52
CA VAL A 34 -11.73 -1.04 -10.88
C VAL A 34 -12.11 -2.06 -11.95
N LEU A 35 -11.76 -3.34 -11.75
CA LEU A 35 -12.09 -4.40 -12.70
C LEU A 35 -13.61 -4.58 -12.82
N GLU A 36 -14.33 -4.51 -11.71
CA GLU A 36 -15.78 -4.61 -11.73
C GLU A 36 -16.42 -3.43 -12.44
N ALA A 37 -15.98 -2.21 -12.18
CA ALA A 37 -16.49 -1.01 -12.83
C ALA A 37 -16.24 -1.00 -14.35
N GLU A 38 -15.15 -1.64 -14.80
CA GLU A 38 -14.81 -1.74 -16.23
C GLU A 38 -15.35 -3.02 -16.90
N GLY A 39 -16.00 -3.91 -16.14
CA GLY A 39 -16.53 -5.15 -16.67
C GLY A 39 -15.45 -6.17 -17.07
N LEU A 40 -14.23 -6.05 -16.48
CA LEU A 40 -13.10 -6.94 -16.74
C LEU A 40 -13.04 -8.02 -15.67
N ALA A 41 -12.79 -9.27 -16.07
CA ALA A 41 -12.59 -10.39 -15.14
C ALA A 41 -11.19 -10.37 -14.52
N LEU A 42 -10.19 -9.95 -15.29
CA LEU A 42 -8.77 -10.04 -14.95
C LEU A 42 -8.03 -8.72 -15.18
N GLY A 43 -6.96 -8.53 -14.39
CA GLY A 43 -6.02 -7.42 -14.56
C GLY A 43 -4.57 -7.84 -14.33
N VAL A 44 -3.65 -7.30 -15.11
CA VAL A 44 -2.22 -7.60 -14.96
C VAL A 44 -1.57 -6.54 -14.07
N VAL A 45 -0.94 -6.98 -13.00
CA VAL A 45 -0.32 -6.09 -12.01
C VAL A 45 1.07 -5.68 -12.47
N THR A 46 1.34 -4.38 -12.44
CA THR A 46 2.63 -3.79 -12.84
C THR A 46 3.59 -3.59 -11.66
N ALA A 47 3.05 -3.36 -10.46
CA ALA A 47 3.85 -3.15 -9.27
C ALA A 47 3.03 -3.41 -8.00
N LEU A 48 3.71 -3.82 -6.95
CA LEU A 48 3.23 -3.82 -5.57
C LEU A 48 3.64 -2.51 -4.92
N THR A 49 2.70 -1.84 -4.28
CA THR A 49 2.92 -0.48 -3.77
C THR A 49 3.90 -0.44 -2.60
N GLY A 50 4.67 0.63 -2.54
CA GLY A 50 5.37 1.02 -1.32
C GLY A 50 4.45 1.78 -0.38
N ILE A 51 4.74 1.72 0.91
CA ILE A 51 3.94 2.28 2.00
C ILE A 51 4.82 3.15 2.88
N GLU A 52 4.35 4.35 3.20
CA GLU A 52 4.87 5.16 4.29
C GLU A 52 3.74 5.49 5.25
N ARG A 53 4.02 5.36 6.55
CA ARG A 53 3.08 5.79 7.60
C ARG A 53 3.77 6.79 8.51
N HIS A 54 3.17 7.96 8.60
CA HIS A 54 3.64 9.03 9.45
C HIS A 54 2.70 9.22 10.63
N ARG A 55 3.28 9.57 11.78
CA ARG A 55 2.54 10.10 12.92
C ARG A 55 2.73 11.61 12.93
N VAL A 56 1.63 12.33 12.82
CA VAL A 56 1.60 13.80 12.87
C VAL A 56 1.01 14.21 14.19
N ARG A 57 1.73 15.09 14.92
CA ARG A 57 1.33 15.65 16.19
C ARG A 57 1.14 17.16 16.03
N VAL A 58 -0.04 17.64 16.35
CA VAL A 58 -0.44 19.05 16.24
C VAL A 58 -0.65 19.60 17.64
N ILE A 59 0.02 20.70 17.98
CA ILE A 59 0.05 21.28 19.31
C ILE A 59 -0.56 22.69 19.27
N GLY A 60 -1.57 22.89 20.05
CA GLY A 60 -2.24 24.16 20.26
C GLY A 60 -2.15 24.61 21.72
N LYS A 61 -3.26 25.16 22.24
CA LYS A 61 -3.31 25.64 23.61
C LYS A 61 -4.66 25.29 24.25
N ALA A 62 -4.63 24.53 25.35
CA ALA A 62 -5.84 24.29 26.14
C ALA A 62 -6.42 25.57 26.70
N GLY A 63 -7.74 25.58 26.87
CA GLY A 63 -8.46 26.67 27.49
C GLY A 63 -9.90 26.27 27.80
N HIS A 64 -10.59 27.04 28.63
CA HIS A 64 -11.97 26.78 28.91
C HIS A 64 -12.84 27.18 27.70
N ALA A 65 -13.68 26.26 27.23
CA ALA A 65 -14.44 26.44 26.00
C ALA A 65 -15.39 27.65 26.04
N GLY A 66 -15.96 27.95 27.20
CA GLY A 66 -16.95 29.06 27.39
C GLY A 66 -16.36 30.42 27.73
N THR A 67 -15.13 30.46 28.28
CA THR A 67 -14.53 31.73 28.74
C THR A 67 -13.40 32.25 27.88
N THR A 68 -12.81 31.39 27.04
CA THR A 68 -11.78 31.82 26.09
C THR A 68 -12.45 32.39 24.83
N PRO A 69 -12.16 33.64 24.43
CA PRO A 69 -12.74 34.22 23.20
C PRO A 69 -12.39 33.37 21.96
N MET A 70 -13.26 33.36 20.93
CA MET A 70 -12.99 32.65 19.68
C MET A 70 -11.79 33.18 18.96
N ALA A 71 -11.58 34.50 18.95
CA ALA A 71 -10.43 35.14 18.36
C ALA A 71 -9.14 34.77 19.12
N GLY A 72 -8.12 34.33 18.38
CA GLY A 72 -6.84 33.96 18.95
C GLY A 72 -6.77 32.59 19.64
N ARG A 73 -7.82 31.74 19.51
CA ARG A 73 -7.72 30.35 19.94
C ARG A 73 -6.67 29.61 19.11
N ARG A 74 -5.88 28.80 19.79
CA ARG A 74 -4.97 27.84 19.17
C ARG A 74 -5.54 26.43 19.36
N ASP A 75 -6.65 26.17 18.67
CA ASP A 75 -7.41 24.91 18.78
C ASP A 75 -6.79 23.85 17.87
N ALA A 76 -6.10 22.88 18.48
CA ALA A 76 -5.43 21.82 17.75
C ALA A 76 -6.38 20.95 16.93
N LEU A 77 -7.63 20.76 17.39
CA LEU A 77 -8.58 19.93 16.66
C LEU A 77 -9.11 20.62 15.40
N VAL A 78 -9.44 21.90 15.49
CA VAL A 78 -9.94 22.64 14.31
C VAL A 78 -8.86 22.76 13.24
N GLY A 79 -7.62 23.07 13.63
CA GLY A 79 -6.50 23.05 12.68
C GLY A 79 -6.25 21.68 12.08
N THR A 80 -6.32 20.60 12.89
CA THR A 80 -6.19 19.24 12.38
C THR A 80 -7.33 18.87 11.43
N ALA A 81 -8.54 19.28 11.68
CA ALA A 81 -9.68 19.04 10.77
C ALA A 81 -9.43 19.68 9.39
N ALA A 82 -8.89 20.92 9.36
CA ALA A 82 -8.47 21.55 8.10
C ALA A 82 -7.36 20.76 7.41
N MET A 83 -6.37 20.24 8.16
CA MET A 83 -5.32 19.37 7.62
C MET A 83 -5.86 18.10 7.01
N VAL A 84 -6.81 17.43 7.67
CA VAL A 84 -7.43 16.18 7.16
C VAL A 84 -8.14 16.42 5.83
N VAL A 85 -8.90 17.50 5.73
CA VAL A 85 -9.58 17.90 4.48
C VAL A 85 -8.58 18.22 3.38
N GLU A 86 -7.47 18.89 3.70
CA GLU A 86 -6.41 19.22 2.74
C GLU A 86 -5.67 17.96 2.25
N VAL A 87 -5.43 16.97 3.12
CA VAL A 87 -4.87 15.68 2.73
C VAL A 87 -5.76 14.99 1.68
N ASP A 88 -7.06 14.86 1.96
CA ASP A 88 -8.02 14.26 1.03
C ASP A 88 -8.07 15.00 -0.31
N ARG A 89 -8.14 16.33 -0.26
CA ARG A 89 -8.16 17.16 -1.45
C ARG A 89 -6.93 16.99 -2.35
N ARG A 90 -5.74 16.96 -1.76
CA ARG A 90 -4.50 16.80 -2.51
C ARG A 90 -4.33 15.39 -3.06
N LEU A 91 -4.61 14.38 -2.26
CA LEU A 91 -4.50 12.98 -2.71
C LEU A 91 -5.43 12.69 -3.89
N LYS A 92 -6.62 13.28 -3.94
CA LYS A 92 -7.53 13.19 -5.11
C LYS A 92 -6.96 13.81 -6.39
N ALA A 93 -6.00 14.70 -6.29
CA ALA A 93 -5.34 15.34 -7.44
C ALA A 93 -4.00 14.68 -7.81
N MET A 94 -3.52 13.72 -7.03
CA MET A 94 -2.27 12.98 -7.29
C MET A 94 -2.59 11.67 -7.99
N GLU A 95 -2.08 11.49 -9.19
CA GLU A 95 -2.18 10.21 -9.91
C GLU A 95 -1.30 9.16 -9.23
N GLU A 96 -1.69 7.90 -9.30
CA GLU A 96 -0.94 6.75 -8.76
C GLU A 96 -0.50 6.89 -7.28
N MET A 97 -1.20 7.73 -6.52
CA MET A 97 -1.00 7.87 -5.10
C MET A 97 -2.33 7.75 -4.35
N VAL A 98 -2.33 6.90 -3.33
CA VAL A 98 -3.46 6.79 -2.41
C VAL A 98 -2.98 6.99 -0.98
N GLY A 99 -3.87 7.45 -0.11
CA GLY A 99 -3.52 7.64 1.29
C GLY A 99 -4.74 7.89 2.15
N VAL A 100 -4.52 7.84 3.45
CA VAL A 100 -5.60 8.00 4.42
C VAL A 100 -5.08 8.56 5.75
N VAL A 101 -5.94 9.32 6.42
CA VAL A 101 -5.83 9.60 7.85
C VAL A 101 -6.69 8.57 8.58
N GLY A 102 -6.06 7.47 9.04
CA GLY A 102 -6.78 6.31 9.57
C GLY A 102 -7.06 6.37 11.07
N GLN A 103 -6.25 7.11 11.83
CA GLN A 103 -6.39 7.27 13.28
C GLN A 103 -6.28 8.72 13.66
N LEU A 104 -7.08 9.15 14.64
CA LEU A 104 -7.01 10.49 15.22
C LEU A 104 -7.32 10.42 16.72
N SER A 105 -6.48 11.03 17.53
CA SER A 105 -6.68 11.15 18.98
C SER A 105 -6.56 12.60 19.43
N VAL A 106 -7.43 12.99 20.37
CA VAL A 106 -7.56 14.36 20.85
C VAL A 106 -7.26 14.41 22.34
N ARG A 107 -6.47 15.39 22.78
CA ARG A 107 -6.18 15.64 24.19
C ARG A 107 -6.46 17.08 24.58
N PRO A 108 -7.07 17.29 25.76
CA PRO A 108 -7.48 16.32 26.78
C PRO A 108 -8.74 15.52 26.45
N GLY A 109 -9.49 15.83 25.38
CA GLY A 109 -10.71 15.11 25.00
C GLY A 109 -11.91 15.36 25.93
N ALA A 110 -11.95 16.53 26.58
CA ALA A 110 -13.02 16.93 27.47
C ALA A 110 -14.00 17.89 26.75
N VAL A 111 -15.29 17.74 27.03
CA VAL A 111 -16.38 18.48 26.33
C VAL A 111 -16.33 20.00 26.48
N ASN A 112 -15.67 20.49 27.51
CA ASN A 112 -15.62 21.92 27.87
C ASN A 112 -14.20 22.49 27.83
N VAL A 113 -13.25 21.81 27.21
CA VAL A 113 -11.85 22.22 27.09
C VAL A 113 -11.45 22.31 25.62
N ILE A 114 -10.84 23.43 25.22
CA ILE A 114 -10.25 23.60 23.89
C ILE A 114 -9.12 22.56 23.74
N PRO A 115 -9.13 21.71 22.69
CA PRO A 115 -8.08 20.74 22.45
C PRO A 115 -6.70 21.33 22.36
N ALA A 116 -5.78 20.84 23.19
CA ALA A 116 -4.39 21.29 23.22
C ALA A 116 -3.48 20.49 22.26
N GLU A 117 -3.84 19.24 22.01
CA GLU A 117 -3.04 18.33 21.20
C GLU A 117 -3.93 17.39 20.41
N VAL A 118 -3.58 17.19 19.16
CA VAL A 118 -4.12 16.12 18.32
C VAL A 118 -2.97 15.32 17.73
N THR A 119 -3.09 14.00 17.76
CA THR A 119 -2.19 13.11 17.03
C THR A 119 -3.01 12.34 16.00
N PHE A 120 -2.52 12.29 14.75
CA PHE A 120 -3.14 11.48 13.71
C PHE A 120 -2.10 10.71 12.90
N THR A 121 -2.53 9.66 12.20
CA THR A 121 -1.70 8.92 11.26
C THR A 121 -1.98 9.38 9.83
N LEU A 122 -0.94 9.59 9.05
CA LEU A 122 -0.98 9.79 7.60
C LEU A 122 -0.30 8.59 6.95
N GLU A 123 -1.06 7.77 6.25
CA GLU A 123 -0.53 6.68 5.43
C GLU A 123 -0.58 7.08 3.96
N LEU A 124 0.53 6.84 3.26
CA LEU A 124 0.70 7.12 1.83
C LEU A 124 1.19 5.86 1.12
N ARG A 125 0.62 5.59 -0.04
CA ARG A 125 1.00 4.46 -0.90
C ARG A 125 1.15 4.92 -2.34
N SER A 126 2.21 4.48 -2.99
CA SER A 126 2.44 4.64 -4.43
C SER A 126 3.37 3.53 -4.92
N PRO A 127 3.22 3.02 -6.15
CA PRO A 127 4.17 2.09 -6.75
C PRO A 127 5.54 2.73 -6.96
N ASP A 128 5.59 4.02 -7.23
CA ASP A 128 6.83 4.79 -7.44
C ASP A 128 7.30 5.44 -6.13
N ALA A 129 8.51 5.10 -5.71
CA ALA A 129 9.10 5.60 -4.47
C ALA A 129 9.46 7.09 -4.54
N GLU A 130 9.90 7.60 -5.71
CA GLU A 130 10.23 9.01 -5.87
C GLU A 130 8.97 9.86 -5.89
N HIS A 131 7.94 9.40 -6.61
CA HIS A 131 6.62 10.02 -6.60
C HIS A 131 6.02 10.06 -5.19
N ARG A 132 6.11 8.96 -4.43
CA ARG A 132 5.65 8.90 -3.03
C ARG A 132 6.37 9.90 -2.15
N ARG A 133 7.72 10.00 -2.26
CA ARG A 133 8.52 10.96 -1.49
C ARG A 133 8.19 12.41 -1.86
N ALA A 134 8.01 12.72 -3.13
CA ALA A 134 7.62 14.04 -3.61
C ALA A 134 6.23 14.44 -3.09
N GLY A 135 5.24 13.57 -3.24
CA GLY A 135 3.87 13.79 -2.74
C GLY A 135 3.83 13.95 -1.22
N ARG A 136 4.59 13.13 -0.47
CA ARG A 136 4.76 13.34 0.96
C ARG A 136 5.28 14.73 1.29
N ALA A 137 6.35 15.17 0.62
CA ALA A 137 6.94 16.48 0.88
C ALA A 137 5.94 17.61 0.61
N GLU A 138 5.19 17.52 -0.48
CA GLU A 138 4.13 18.47 -0.82
C GLU A 138 3.01 18.49 0.24
N LEU A 139 2.54 17.31 0.66
CA LEU A 139 1.51 17.18 1.70
C LEU A 139 2.00 17.80 3.01
N LEU A 140 3.15 17.40 3.52
CA LEU A 140 3.68 17.92 4.79
C LEU A 140 3.88 19.44 4.76
N ALA A 141 4.39 20.00 3.66
CA ALA A 141 4.52 21.46 3.51
C ALA A 141 3.16 22.18 3.57
N ALA A 142 2.10 21.58 2.99
CA ALA A 142 0.76 22.13 3.08
C ALA A 142 0.22 22.09 4.52
N LEU A 143 0.42 20.97 5.23
CA LEU A 143 -0.01 20.83 6.63
C LEU A 143 0.73 21.82 7.54
N GLU A 144 2.03 22.04 7.32
CA GLU A 144 2.81 23.09 8.02
C GLU A 144 2.27 24.50 7.73
N GLY A 145 1.81 24.74 6.49
CA GLY A 145 1.14 25.98 6.11
C GLY A 145 -0.11 26.23 6.95
N ILE A 146 -0.96 25.23 7.07
CA ILE A 146 -2.17 25.27 7.91
C ILE A 146 -1.79 25.46 9.38
N ALA A 147 -0.79 24.73 9.88
CA ALA A 147 -0.33 24.90 11.26
C ALA A 147 0.07 26.35 11.56
N ARG A 148 0.86 27.00 10.67
CA ARG A 148 1.24 28.40 10.82
C ARG A 148 0.06 29.36 10.80
N GLU A 149 -0.90 29.15 9.89
CA GLU A 149 -2.11 29.99 9.79
C GLU A 149 -2.93 29.95 11.09
N TRP A 150 -3.03 28.79 11.71
CA TRP A 150 -3.79 28.59 12.96
C TRP A 150 -2.95 28.81 14.23
N GLY A 151 -1.68 29.23 14.09
CA GLY A 151 -0.78 29.45 15.20
C GLY A 151 -0.46 28.19 16.00
N LEU A 152 -0.48 27.03 15.32
CA LEU A 152 -0.19 25.72 15.88
C LEU A 152 1.29 25.31 15.62
N GLU A 153 1.76 24.39 16.45
CA GLU A 153 3.04 23.70 16.21
C GLU A 153 2.73 22.31 15.64
N MET A 154 3.61 21.81 14.77
CA MET A 154 3.44 20.50 14.14
C MET A 154 4.76 19.74 14.17
N ASP A 155 4.70 18.49 14.62
CA ASP A 155 5.79 17.52 14.55
C ASP A 155 5.37 16.31 13.70
N THR A 156 6.31 15.77 12.93
CA THR A 156 6.05 14.58 12.12
C THR A 156 7.14 13.55 12.33
N THR A 157 6.75 12.29 12.55
CA THR A 157 7.68 11.15 12.65
C THR A 157 7.27 10.04 11.71
N LEU A 158 8.25 9.48 10.99
CA LEU A 158 8.06 8.26 10.19
C LEU A 158 7.89 7.07 11.16
N ALA A 159 6.72 6.44 11.11
CA ALA A 159 6.37 5.31 11.98
C ALA A 159 6.58 3.96 11.29
N TYR A 160 6.45 3.92 9.95
CA TYR A 160 6.62 2.70 9.15
C TYR A 160 6.96 3.08 7.72
N GLU A 161 7.85 2.30 7.10
CA GLU A 161 8.15 2.38 5.68
C GLU A 161 8.39 0.98 5.12
N ALA A 162 7.83 0.70 3.96
CA ALA A 162 8.14 -0.45 3.14
C ALA A 162 8.28 -0.01 1.68
N GLU A 163 9.31 -0.47 1.01
CA GLU A 163 9.50 -0.20 -0.41
C GLU A 163 8.51 -1.01 -1.25
N GLY A 164 8.07 -0.41 -2.36
CA GLY A 164 7.31 -1.11 -3.38
C GLY A 164 8.22 -1.95 -4.26
N VAL A 165 7.62 -2.84 -5.03
CA VAL A 165 8.32 -3.73 -5.95
C VAL A 165 7.63 -3.72 -7.30
N ALA A 166 8.37 -3.42 -8.38
CA ALA A 166 7.88 -3.56 -9.74
C ALA A 166 7.79 -5.05 -10.11
N CYS A 167 6.72 -5.44 -10.77
CA CYS A 167 6.64 -6.72 -11.45
C CYS A 167 7.62 -6.73 -12.64
N ALA A 168 8.15 -7.90 -12.97
CA ALA A 168 9.09 -8.03 -14.07
C ALA A 168 8.38 -7.89 -15.43
N ASP A 169 8.92 -7.08 -16.33
CA ASP A 169 8.32 -6.79 -17.64
C ASP A 169 7.99 -8.08 -18.40
N TRP A 170 8.90 -9.06 -18.41
CA TRP A 170 8.67 -10.31 -19.11
C TRP A 170 7.49 -11.13 -18.53
N LEU A 171 7.21 -11.04 -17.22
CA LEU A 171 6.05 -11.68 -16.60
C LEU A 171 4.77 -10.91 -16.90
N ILE A 172 4.83 -9.58 -16.91
CA ILE A 172 3.71 -8.73 -17.33
C ILE A 172 3.31 -9.08 -18.77
N GLU A 173 4.28 -9.09 -19.68
CA GLU A 173 4.04 -9.42 -21.10
C GLU A 173 3.51 -10.84 -21.29
N ALA A 174 4.06 -11.82 -20.55
CA ALA A 174 3.61 -13.21 -20.60
C ALA A 174 2.16 -13.37 -20.09
N LEU A 175 1.80 -12.70 -18.98
CA LEU A 175 0.44 -12.68 -18.46
C LEU A 175 -0.55 -12.01 -19.43
N GLU A 176 -0.17 -10.87 -20.02
CA GLU A 176 -1.00 -10.22 -21.04
C GLU A 176 -1.20 -11.09 -22.28
N GLN A 177 -0.14 -11.81 -22.69
CA GLN A 177 -0.24 -12.75 -23.79
C GLN A 177 -1.18 -13.91 -23.45
N ALA A 178 -1.06 -14.49 -22.26
CA ALA A 178 -1.93 -15.56 -21.79
C ALA A 178 -3.40 -15.09 -21.72
N CYS A 179 -3.65 -13.87 -21.23
CA CYS A 179 -5.00 -13.29 -21.24
C CYS A 179 -5.56 -13.16 -22.67
N ARG A 180 -4.75 -12.70 -23.63
CA ARG A 180 -5.18 -12.59 -25.05
C ARG A 180 -5.50 -13.96 -25.67
N GLN A 181 -4.74 -14.98 -25.34
CA GLN A 181 -4.97 -16.34 -25.87
C GLN A 181 -6.23 -17.00 -25.30
N GLU A 182 -6.62 -16.60 -24.11
CA GLU A 182 -7.83 -17.08 -23.43
C GLU A 182 -9.03 -16.13 -23.64
N ASP A 183 -8.94 -15.23 -24.64
CA ASP A 183 -9.98 -14.23 -24.95
C ASP A 183 -10.43 -13.41 -23.73
N GLN A 184 -9.50 -13.15 -22.79
CA GLN A 184 -9.74 -12.34 -21.62
C GLN A 184 -9.22 -10.91 -21.85
N PRO A 185 -10.12 -9.92 -22.05
CA PRO A 185 -9.71 -8.52 -22.04
C PRO A 185 -9.15 -8.17 -20.66
N THR A 186 -8.06 -7.43 -20.65
CA THR A 186 -7.37 -7.06 -19.42
C THR A 186 -6.80 -5.66 -19.49
N ARG A 187 -6.45 -5.11 -18.33
CA ARG A 187 -5.72 -3.84 -18.19
C ARG A 187 -4.55 -4.00 -17.22
N ARG A 188 -3.62 -3.05 -17.29
CA ARG A 188 -2.56 -2.92 -16.30
C ARG A 188 -3.05 -2.14 -15.08
N LEU A 189 -2.69 -2.62 -13.89
CA LEU A 189 -3.02 -2.03 -12.60
C LEU A 189 -1.77 -2.09 -11.71
N PHE A 190 -1.68 -1.22 -10.72
CA PHE A 190 -0.78 -1.48 -9.58
C PHE A 190 -1.58 -2.03 -8.40
N SER A 191 -0.94 -2.82 -7.54
CA SER A 191 -1.57 -3.23 -6.29
C SER A 191 -1.35 -2.19 -5.19
N GLY A 192 -2.45 -1.69 -4.62
CA GLY A 192 -2.41 -0.86 -3.41
C GLY A 192 -2.21 -1.64 -2.11
N ALA A 193 -2.24 -2.98 -2.16
CA ALA A 193 -2.09 -3.86 -1.00
C ALA A 193 -0.68 -4.47 -0.90
N GLY A 194 -0.37 -5.02 0.27
CA GLY A 194 0.83 -5.85 0.45
C GLY A 194 0.52 -7.31 0.10
N HIS A 195 1.43 -7.97 -0.61
CA HIS A 195 1.29 -9.35 -1.08
C HIS A 195 2.57 -10.14 -0.81
N ASP A 196 2.48 -11.47 -0.95
CA ASP A 196 3.63 -12.36 -0.78
C ASP A 196 4.75 -12.07 -1.80
N GLY A 197 4.40 -11.52 -2.97
CA GLY A 197 5.35 -11.03 -3.96
C GLY A 197 6.39 -10.06 -3.39
N LEU A 198 6.07 -9.25 -2.37
CA LEU A 198 7.04 -8.38 -1.68
C LEU A 198 8.15 -9.17 -0.99
N ALA A 199 7.85 -10.34 -0.46
CA ALA A 199 8.86 -11.23 0.12
C ALA A 199 9.59 -12.05 -0.96
N MET A 200 8.84 -12.52 -1.96
CA MET A 200 9.37 -13.36 -3.04
C MET A 200 10.31 -12.60 -3.98
N HIS A 201 10.16 -11.28 -4.10
CA HIS A 201 11.07 -10.44 -4.89
C HIS A 201 12.55 -10.55 -4.46
N ALA A 202 12.81 -10.87 -3.19
CA ALA A 202 14.18 -11.11 -2.73
C ALA A 202 14.79 -12.38 -3.32
N LEU A 203 13.97 -13.30 -3.82
CA LEU A 203 14.38 -14.58 -4.37
C LEU A 203 14.40 -14.57 -5.91
N THR A 204 13.39 -13.97 -6.54
CA THR A 204 13.17 -14.09 -7.99
C THR A 204 12.33 -12.93 -8.53
N ASP A 205 12.22 -12.84 -9.86
CA ASP A 205 11.27 -11.95 -10.53
C ASP A 205 9.83 -12.30 -10.13
N ILE A 206 8.98 -11.28 -10.00
CA ILE A 206 7.59 -11.45 -9.63
C ILE A 206 6.64 -10.95 -10.72
N GLY A 207 5.50 -11.60 -10.85
CA GLY A 207 4.34 -11.19 -11.61
C GLY A 207 3.06 -11.46 -10.82
N MET A 208 1.99 -10.75 -11.14
CA MET A 208 0.73 -10.93 -10.44
C MET A 208 -0.45 -10.70 -11.39
N LEU A 209 -1.47 -11.54 -11.22
CA LEU A 209 -2.74 -11.46 -11.93
C LEU A 209 -3.86 -11.17 -10.92
N PHE A 210 -4.56 -10.06 -11.12
CA PHE A 210 -5.77 -9.75 -10.36
C PHE A 210 -7.00 -10.44 -10.94
N VAL A 211 -7.86 -10.88 -10.04
CA VAL A 211 -9.20 -11.37 -10.33
C VAL A 211 -10.21 -10.38 -9.76
N ARG A 212 -11.20 -10.02 -10.57
CA ARG A 212 -12.30 -9.16 -10.12
C ARG A 212 -12.95 -9.72 -8.86
N CYS A 213 -13.22 -8.87 -7.88
CA CYS A 213 -13.97 -9.22 -6.69
C CYS A 213 -15.22 -8.35 -6.56
N ARG A 214 -16.26 -8.92 -5.96
CA ARG A 214 -17.55 -8.27 -5.80
C ARG A 214 -17.44 -7.03 -4.92
N ASP A 215 -17.95 -5.89 -5.42
CA ASP A 215 -17.95 -4.58 -4.75
C ASP A 215 -16.54 -4.08 -4.34
N GLY A 216 -15.47 -4.67 -4.85
CA GLY A 216 -14.11 -4.39 -4.42
C GLY A 216 -13.83 -4.74 -2.95
N LEU A 217 -14.67 -5.56 -2.33
CA LEU A 217 -14.56 -5.90 -0.92
C LEU A 217 -13.35 -6.78 -0.63
N SER A 218 -12.66 -6.42 0.47
CA SER A 218 -11.60 -7.24 1.04
C SER A 218 -11.65 -7.15 2.57
N HIS A 219 -11.16 -8.18 3.27
CA HIS A 219 -11.19 -8.30 4.72
C HIS A 219 -12.62 -8.23 5.30
N HIS A 220 -13.60 -8.71 4.54
CA HIS A 220 -15.02 -8.71 4.89
C HIS A 220 -15.64 -10.09 4.67
N PRO A 221 -16.64 -10.51 5.48
CA PRO A 221 -17.30 -11.82 5.32
C PRO A 221 -17.96 -12.04 3.94
N ASP A 222 -18.33 -10.96 3.26
CA ASP A 222 -18.96 -10.99 1.92
C ASP A 222 -17.94 -10.92 0.77
N GLU A 223 -16.64 -10.98 1.05
CA GLU A 223 -15.59 -11.10 0.04
C GLU A 223 -15.85 -12.31 -0.85
N ALA A 224 -15.96 -12.09 -2.15
CA ALA A 224 -16.29 -13.15 -3.10
C ALA A 224 -15.81 -12.84 -4.52
N ILE A 225 -15.54 -13.90 -5.28
CA ILE A 225 -15.39 -13.89 -6.73
C ILE A 225 -16.45 -14.81 -7.35
N THR A 226 -16.68 -14.69 -8.64
CA THR A 226 -17.52 -15.64 -9.36
C THR A 226 -16.74 -16.90 -9.76
N ALA A 227 -17.43 -18.02 -9.98
CA ALA A 227 -16.79 -19.23 -10.48
C ALA A 227 -16.19 -19.02 -11.88
N GLU A 228 -16.85 -18.22 -12.71
CA GLU A 228 -16.43 -17.84 -14.05
C GLU A 228 -15.12 -17.04 -14.03
N ASP A 229 -14.98 -16.08 -13.12
CA ASP A 229 -13.75 -15.28 -12.98
C ASP A 229 -12.59 -16.15 -12.46
N ALA A 230 -12.87 -17.07 -11.52
CA ALA A 230 -11.88 -18.03 -11.03
C ALA A 230 -11.42 -19.01 -12.14
N GLU A 231 -12.36 -19.48 -12.98
CA GLU A 231 -12.04 -20.32 -14.12
C GLU A 231 -11.20 -19.55 -15.16
N ALA A 232 -11.55 -18.29 -15.46
CA ALA A 232 -10.79 -17.46 -16.38
C ALA A 232 -9.33 -17.28 -15.91
N ALA A 233 -9.13 -16.96 -14.63
CA ALA A 233 -7.79 -16.86 -14.04
C ALA A 233 -7.02 -18.18 -14.12
N THR A 234 -7.69 -19.30 -13.87
CA THR A 234 -7.07 -20.63 -13.93
C THR A 234 -6.61 -20.95 -15.35
N ARG A 235 -7.43 -20.70 -16.38
CA ARG A 235 -7.04 -20.93 -17.79
C ARG A 235 -5.84 -20.06 -18.19
N VAL A 236 -5.83 -18.80 -17.81
CA VAL A 236 -4.71 -17.89 -18.08
C VAL A 236 -3.41 -18.39 -17.45
N VAL A 237 -3.46 -18.85 -16.19
CA VAL A 237 -2.27 -19.38 -15.51
C VAL A 237 -1.83 -20.70 -16.14
N MET A 238 -2.75 -21.58 -16.53
CA MET A 238 -2.39 -22.82 -17.23
C MET A 238 -1.71 -22.53 -18.55
N TYR A 239 -2.26 -21.62 -19.37
CA TYR A 239 -1.63 -21.20 -20.62
C TYR A 239 -0.22 -20.63 -20.35
N LEU A 240 -0.08 -19.74 -19.37
CA LEU A 240 1.21 -19.18 -18.98
C LEU A 240 2.22 -20.29 -18.68
N LEU A 241 1.86 -21.29 -17.89
CA LEU A 241 2.75 -22.39 -17.50
C LEU A 241 3.15 -23.28 -18.69
N GLU A 242 2.25 -23.51 -19.64
CA GLU A 242 2.49 -24.31 -20.84
C GLU A 242 3.40 -23.57 -21.84
N ASP A 243 3.24 -22.25 -21.98
CA ASP A 243 4.04 -21.41 -22.90
C ASP A 243 5.38 -20.94 -22.30
N LEU A 244 5.61 -21.13 -21.02
CA LEU A 244 6.84 -20.75 -20.35
C LEU A 244 8.06 -21.47 -20.94
N LYS A 245 8.65 -20.84 -21.96
CA LYS A 245 9.92 -21.32 -22.57
C LYS A 245 11.05 -21.32 -21.52
N PRO A 246 12.05 -22.22 -21.66
CA PRO A 246 13.23 -22.17 -20.80
C PRO A 246 13.82 -20.76 -20.76
N ALA A 247 14.26 -20.29 -19.59
CA ALA A 247 14.86 -18.97 -19.48
C ALA A 247 16.00 -18.82 -20.52
N PRO A 248 16.12 -17.66 -21.20
CA PRO A 248 17.26 -17.39 -22.04
C PRO A 248 18.54 -17.56 -21.20
N ALA A 249 19.49 -18.34 -21.69
CA ALA A 249 20.75 -18.53 -21.00
C ALA A 249 21.45 -17.17 -20.84
N GLY A 250 21.60 -16.70 -19.60
CA GLY A 250 22.30 -15.45 -19.29
C GLY A 250 21.51 -14.34 -18.60
N LEU A 251 20.21 -14.48 -18.38
CA LEU A 251 19.51 -13.58 -17.48
C LEU A 251 19.96 -13.84 -16.04
N LYS A 252 20.83 -12.95 -15.53
CA LYS A 252 21.12 -12.89 -14.11
C LYS A 252 19.85 -12.37 -13.43
N PRO A 253 19.39 -12.99 -12.31
CA PRO A 253 18.37 -12.38 -11.48
C PRO A 253 18.77 -10.93 -11.16
N SER A 254 17.85 -10.02 -11.21
CA SER A 254 18.07 -8.65 -10.77
C SER A 254 18.73 -8.73 -9.40
N THR A 255 19.87 -8.05 -9.23
CA THR A 255 20.73 -8.15 -8.04
C THR A 255 19.85 -8.05 -6.79
N PRO A 256 19.92 -9.01 -5.84
CA PRO A 256 19.08 -8.97 -4.66
C PRO A 256 19.34 -7.68 -3.88
N ARG A 257 18.40 -6.78 -3.88
CA ARG A 257 18.41 -5.62 -2.98
C ARG A 257 18.20 -6.17 -1.58
N ARG A 258 19.19 -5.98 -0.69
CA ARG A 258 19.07 -6.37 0.71
C ARG A 258 17.80 -5.74 1.29
N PRO A 259 16.91 -6.53 1.92
CA PRO A 259 15.77 -5.96 2.63
C PRO A 259 16.30 -5.02 3.71
N GLY A 260 15.80 -3.79 3.72
CA GLY A 260 16.05 -2.85 4.80
C GLY A 260 15.63 -3.51 6.12
N ARG A 261 16.52 -3.55 7.11
CA ARG A 261 16.18 -4.03 8.44
C ARG A 261 15.14 -3.08 9.04
N ALA A 262 13.88 -3.52 9.09
CA ALA A 262 12.93 -2.90 9.99
C ALA A 262 13.37 -3.19 11.44
N PRO A 263 13.40 -2.21 12.36
CA PRO A 263 13.62 -2.48 13.76
C PRO A 263 12.44 -3.31 14.28
N ILE A 264 12.74 -4.48 14.82
CA ILE A 264 11.79 -5.28 15.59
C ILE A 264 11.74 -4.62 16.96
N ASP A 265 10.76 -3.76 17.19
CA ASP A 265 10.43 -3.35 18.55
C ASP A 265 9.74 -4.52 19.24
N ALA A 266 10.48 -5.10 20.18
CA ALA A 266 9.95 -6.04 21.15
C ALA A 266 9.33 -5.26 22.32
N SER A 267 8.01 -5.21 22.38
CA SER A 267 7.26 -4.97 23.62
C SER A 267 5.85 -5.55 23.48
#